data_e40ac70dc99c6efe1d9f9193291d4409
#
_entry.id   e40ac70dc99c6efe1d9f9193291d4409
#
_cell.length_a   1.000
_cell.length_b   1.000
_cell.length_c   1.000
_cell.angle_alpha   90.00
_cell.angle_beta   90.00
_cell.angle_gamma   90.00
#
_symmetry.space_group_name_H-M   'P 1'
#
loop_
_entity.id
_entity.type
_entity.pdbx_description
1 polymer ?
#
loop_
_entity_poly.entity_id
_entity_poly.type
_entity_poly.pdbx_seq_one_letter_code
_entity_poly.pdbx_strand_id
1 'polypeptide(L)'
;MEQQRDIMGMLDMMVVPAFCARKQTVLRANPAARGLLVIPGTSIRELLLTGAEEYEEFTGGCLYLTLTLSGTPHGAVVNRVDDLDIFVLEQEPPQGELTSLALAARELREPLANVMLSAERLFPTVQGGEAASLNRSLYQMLRILGNMADACSFCAGSRQETVNICAAVEEVFAKAREALSQSGRELHYEGPKESIYCLADTQQLERAVLNMLSNASKFTTKGGSIQAEMTRRGRMLRISVTDHGSGIAQELLPTLFTRYLRQPTLEDSRFGIGLGMVLIRSAAVNHGGAVLIDRPGEGRTRITLTLAIRQNTEPILRSPMLHTDYSGERDHTLVELSDCLPPELYNPQV
;
A
#
# COMPACT_ATOMS: atom_id res chain seq x y z
N MET A 1 -4.72 20.26 28.34
CA MET A 1 -3.64 19.93 29.29
C MET A 1 -3.80 18.53 29.89
N GLU A 2 -5.00 18.12 30.26
CA GLU A 2 -5.25 16.78 30.83
C GLU A 2 -5.03 15.68 29.79
N GLN A 3 -5.58 15.82 28.60
CA GLN A 3 -5.42 14.91 27.48
C GLN A 3 -3.95 14.75 27.01
N GLN A 4 -3.14 15.80 27.10
CA GLN A 4 -1.71 15.73 26.80
C GLN A 4 -0.90 15.00 27.87
N ARG A 5 -1.31 15.06 29.15
CA ARG A 5 -0.71 14.25 30.22
C ARG A 5 -1.01 12.77 30.04
N ASP A 6 -2.23 12.45 29.61
CA ASP A 6 -2.64 11.07 29.35
C ASP A 6 -1.87 10.46 28.17
N ILE A 7 -1.68 11.20 27.09
CA ILE A 7 -0.87 10.77 25.91
C ILE A 7 0.58 10.52 26.35
N MET A 8 1.16 11.40 27.14
CA MET A 8 2.54 11.23 27.62
C MET A 8 2.69 10.04 28.59
N GLY A 9 1.66 9.74 29.38
CA GLY A 9 1.62 8.55 30.23
C GLY A 9 1.48 7.25 29.43
N MET A 10 0.63 7.25 28.41
CA MET A 10 0.47 6.13 27.47
C MET A 10 1.75 5.82 26.71
N LEU A 11 2.48 6.86 26.29
CA LEU A 11 3.73 6.69 25.55
C LEU A 11 4.75 5.86 26.33
N ASP A 12 4.88 6.07 27.64
CA ASP A 12 5.82 5.34 28.50
C ASP A 12 5.40 3.87 28.74
N MET A 13 4.12 3.56 28.57
CA MET A 13 3.61 2.19 28.67
C MET A 13 3.77 1.38 27.39
N MET A 14 4.08 2.04 26.28
CA MET A 14 4.28 1.36 24.99
C MET A 14 5.58 0.55 25.01
N VAL A 15 5.48 -0.73 24.63
CA VAL A 15 6.63 -1.63 24.47
C VAL A 15 7.40 -1.30 23.18
N VAL A 16 6.69 -0.85 22.14
CA VAL A 16 7.29 -0.44 20.87
C VAL A 16 7.97 0.91 21.02
N PRO A 17 9.08 1.18 20.31
CA PRO A 17 9.73 2.48 20.32
C PRO A 17 8.74 3.55 19.84
N ALA A 18 8.51 4.55 20.67
CA ALA A 18 7.57 5.64 20.37
C ALA A 18 8.04 6.95 20.99
N PHE A 19 7.73 8.06 20.34
CA PHE A 19 8.04 9.39 20.82
C PHE A 19 7.01 10.42 20.34
N CYS A 20 6.96 11.57 20.99
CA CYS A 20 6.13 12.66 20.53
C CYS A 20 6.97 13.91 20.23
N ALA A 21 6.50 14.66 19.24
CA ALA A 21 7.10 15.90 18.81
C ALA A 21 6.08 17.04 18.78
N ARG A 22 6.56 18.27 18.91
CA ARG A 22 5.78 19.49 18.74
C ARG A 22 6.61 20.49 17.94
N LYS A 23 6.00 21.14 16.95
CA LYS A 23 6.69 22.09 16.08
C LYS A 23 8.03 21.53 15.56
N GLN A 24 7.99 20.29 15.07
CA GLN A 24 9.14 19.56 14.52
C GLN A 24 10.30 19.30 15.52
N THR A 25 10.04 19.35 16.82
CA THR A 25 11.04 19.04 17.85
C THR A 25 10.54 17.93 18.76
N VAL A 26 11.39 16.92 19.01
CA VAL A 26 11.08 15.82 19.93
C VAL A 26 10.90 16.38 21.34
N LEU A 27 9.74 16.13 21.95
CA LEU A 27 9.44 16.51 23.33
C LEU A 27 9.76 15.39 24.31
N ARG A 28 9.36 14.16 23.96
CA ARG A 28 9.50 13.00 24.84
C ARG A 28 9.65 11.74 24.00
N ALA A 29 10.47 10.83 24.47
CA ALA A 29 10.65 9.50 23.91
C ALA A 29 10.53 8.45 25.02
N ASN A 30 9.89 7.32 24.72
CA ASN A 30 9.80 6.22 25.68
C ASN A 30 11.17 5.50 25.82
N PRO A 31 11.35 4.60 26.78
CA PRO A 31 12.63 3.91 26.99
C PRO A 31 13.15 3.19 25.73
N ALA A 32 12.26 2.56 24.95
CA ALA A 32 12.62 1.86 23.73
C ALA A 32 13.14 2.83 22.63
N ALA A 33 12.48 3.96 22.42
CA ALA A 33 12.92 4.97 21.45
C ALA A 33 14.22 5.66 21.90
N ARG A 34 14.43 5.87 23.20
CA ARG A 34 15.70 6.39 23.75
C ARG A 34 16.86 5.44 23.48
N GLY A 35 16.61 4.11 23.48
CA GLY A 35 17.59 3.11 23.07
C GLY A 35 18.05 3.26 21.62
N LEU A 36 17.22 3.88 20.76
CA LEU A 36 17.55 4.24 19.37
C LEU A 36 18.08 5.67 19.22
N LEU A 37 18.54 6.28 20.30
CA LEU A 37 19.09 7.64 20.37
C LEU A 37 18.07 8.75 20.01
N VAL A 38 16.79 8.52 20.17
CA VAL A 38 15.78 9.58 20.07
C VAL A 38 15.81 10.40 21.35
N ILE A 39 16.34 11.63 21.30
CA ILE A 39 16.59 12.50 22.45
C ILE A 39 15.62 13.69 22.40
N PRO A 40 15.01 14.09 23.52
CA PRO A 40 14.25 15.34 23.59
C PRO A 40 15.10 16.55 23.13
N GLY A 41 14.51 17.42 22.33
CA GLY A 41 15.17 18.56 21.70
C GLY A 41 15.71 18.31 20.30
N THR A 42 15.78 17.05 19.83
CA THR A 42 16.20 16.73 18.45
C THR A 42 15.18 17.24 17.45
N SER A 43 15.62 17.80 16.34
CA SER A 43 14.76 18.19 15.22
C SER A 43 14.29 16.95 14.46
N ILE A 44 12.99 16.85 14.18
CA ILE A 44 12.44 15.78 13.35
C ILE A 44 13.08 15.78 11.96
N ARG A 45 13.38 16.94 11.41
CA ARG A 45 14.03 17.10 10.11
C ARG A 45 15.37 16.38 10.01
N GLU A 46 16.12 16.32 11.11
CA GLU A 46 17.41 15.60 11.17
C GLU A 46 17.23 14.08 11.19
N LEU A 47 16.06 13.62 11.62
CA LEU A 47 15.74 12.19 11.70
C LEU A 47 15.09 11.66 10.41
N LEU A 48 14.49 12.54 9.59
CA LEU A 48 13.75 12.13 8.39
C LEU A 48 14.69 11.60 7.30
N LEU A 49 14.46 10.38 6.84
CA LEU A 49 15.08 9.80 5.66
C LEU A 49 14.21 10.00 4.41
N THR A 50 12.89 9.78 4.56
CA THR A 50 11.89 10.01 3.50
C THR A 50 10.67 10.72 4.07
N GLY A 51 9.84 11.33 3.20
CA GLY A 51 8.58 11.93 3.61
C GLY A 51 8.70 13.31 4.27
N ALA A 52 9.81 14.05 4.02
CA ALA A 52 10.01 15.36 4.63
C ALA A 52 8.98 16.39 4.15
N GLU A 53 8.69 16.44 2.84
CA GLU A 53 7.68 17.34 2.27
C GLU A 53 6.28 16.97 2.78
N GLU A 54 5.98 15.66 2.87
CA GLU A 54 4.71 15.15 3.37
C GLU A 54 4.51 15.48 4.86
N TYR A 55 5.57 15.39 5.66
CA TYR A 55 5.50 15.72 7.08
C TYR A 55 5.31 17.21 7.31
N GLU A 56 5.93 18.08 6.52
CA GLU A 56 5.75 19.54 6.61
C GLU A 56 4.31 19.96 6.27
N GLU A 57 3.70 19.29 5.28
CA GLU A 57 2.32 19.55 4.86
C GLU A 57 1.27 18.75 5.65
N PHE A 58 1.72 17.86 6.55
CA PHE A 58 0.83 16.97 7.30
C PHE A 58 -0.08 17.76 8.23
N THR A 59 -1.36 17.75 7.96
CA THR A 59 -2.39 18.46 8.76
C THR A 59 -3.22 17.53 9.63
N GLY A 60 -3.20 16.22 9.35
CA GLY A 60 -3.97 15.21 10.08
C GLY A 60 -4.07 13.90 9.32
N GLY A 61 -4.69 12.91 9.94
CA GLY A 61 -4.72 11.56 9.40
C GLY A 61 -3.58 10.70 9.94
N CYS A 62 -3.09 9.77 9.13
CA CYS A 62 -1.99 8.88 9.46
C CYS A 62 -0.94 8.93 8.34
N LEU A 63 0.30 9.25 8.70
CA LEU A 63 1.43 9.34 7.77
C LEU A 63 2.44 8.23 8.09
N TYR A 64 2.83 7.45 7.07
CA TYR A 64 3.94 6.52 7.15
C TYR A 64 5.15 7.09 6.42
N LEU A 65 6.28 7.15 7.10
CA LEU A 65 7.55 7.67 6.58
C LEU A 65 8.73 6.85 7.15
N THR A 66 9.94 7.16 6.70
CA THR A 66 11.14 6.49 7.21
C THR A 66 12.05 7.49 7.93
N LEU A 67 12.51 7.10 9.11
CA LEU A 67 13.47 7.83 9.93
C LEU A 67 14.84 7.14 9.89
N THR A 68 15.92 7.91 10.02
CA THR A 68 17.26 7.39 10.30
C THR A 68 17.53 7.52 11.78
N LEU A 69 17.59 6.40 12.49
CA LEU A 69 17.89 6.35 13.92
C LEU A 69 19.11 5.46 14.14
N SER A 70 20.07 5.94 14.91
CA SER A 70 21.36 5.22 15.15
C SER A 70 22.04 4.76 13.85
N GLY A 71 21.85 5.50 12.74
CA GLY A 71 22.43 5.18 11.43
C GLY A 71 21.68 4.09 10.63
N THR A 72 20.54 3.61 11.14
CA THR A 72 19.70 2.61 10.45
C THR A 72 18.34 3.19 10.09
N PRO A 73 17.75 2.80 8.93
CA PRO A 73 16.41 3.24 8.55
C PRO A 73 15.34 2.50 9.38
N HIS A 74 14.36 3.24 9.87
CA HIS A 74 13.21 2.73 10.60
C HIS A 74 11.91 3.31 10.04
N GLY A 75 10.95 2.45 9.70
CA GLY A 75 9.60 2.88 9.39
C GLY A 75 8.91 3.47 10.61
N ALA A 76 8.17 4.54 10.42
CA ALA A 76 7.42 5.20 11.47
C ALA A 76 6.02 5.60 11.00
N VAL A 77 5.05 5.33 11.85
CA VAL A 77 3.68 5.80 11.70
C VAL A 77 3.53 7.08 12.53
N VAL A 78 3.08 8.14 11.91
CA VAL A 78 2.89 9.46 12.53
C VAL A 78 1.40 9.77 12.58
N ASN A 79 0.92 10.12 13.76
CA ASN A 79 -0.45 10.59 13.98
C ASN A 79 -0.39 11.95 14.66
N ARG A 80 -1.21 12.89 14.18
CA ARG A 80 -1.34 14.21 14.79
C ARG A 80 -2.58 14.26 15.66
N VAL A 81 -2.37 14.60 16.93
CA VAL A 81 -3.44 14.87 17.91
C VAL A 81 -3.22 16.27 18.44
N ASP A 82 -4.11 17.18 18.11
CA ASP A 82 -3.97 18.62 18.34
C ASP A 82 -2.67 19.18 17.72
N ASP A 83 -1.74 19.64 18.54
CA ASP A 83 -0.44 20.18 18.16
C ASP A 83 0.73 19.20 18.41
N LEU A 84 0.41 17.94 18.73
CA LEU A 84 1.35 16.87 19.04
C LEU A 84 1.39 15.84 17.92
N ASP A 85 2.58 15.58 17.41
CA ASP A 85 2.85 14.47 16.49
C ASP A 85 3.35 13.27 17.29
N ILE A 86 2.64 12.16 17.20
CA ILE A 86 2.97 10.91 17.87
C ILE A 86 3.59 9.99 16.84
N PHE A 87 4.85 9.64 17.04
CA PHE A 87 5.61 8.70 16.22
C PHE A 87 5.64 7.34 16.89
N VAL A 88 5.18 6.34 16.19
CA VAL A 88 5.30 4.94 16.60
C VAL A 88 6.17 4.24 15.57
N LEU A 89 7.32 3.75 16.01
CA LEU A 89 8.24 3.06 15.11
C LEU A 89 7.70 1.68 14.80
N GLU A 90 7.83 1.30 13.57
CA GLU A 90 7.52 -0.05 13.15
C GLU A 90 8.53 -1.01 13.80
N GLN A 91 8.02 -2.05 14.43
CA GLN A 91 8.86 -3.21 14.69
C GLN A 91 8.96 -3.96 13.37
N GLU A 92 10.18 -4.13 12.89
CA GLU A 92 10.40 -5.07 11.79
C GLU A 92 9.73 -6.39 12.18
N PRO A 93 8.87 -6.94 11.30
CA PRO A 93 8.38 -8.29 11.54
C PRO A 93 9.61 -9.17 11.71
N PRO A 94 9.61 -10.13 12.63
CA PRO A 94 10.70 -11.07 12.72
C PRO A 94 10.99 -11.56 11.31
N GLN A 95 12.23 -11.35 10.81
CA GLN A 95 12.60 -11.67 9.41
C GLN A 95 12.11 -13.06 8.97
N GLY A 96 11.89 -13.96 9.93
CA GLY A 96 11.29 -15.26 9.75
C GLY A 96 9.82 -15.27 9.33
N GLU A 97 8.99 -14.28 9.71
CA GLU A 97 7.55 -14.34 9.42
C GLU A 97 7.27 -14.08 7.94
N LEU A 98 7.77 -12.99 7.37
CA LEU A 98 7.60 -12.70 5.94
C LEU A 98 8.26 -13.76 5.07
N THR A 99 9.43 -14.26 5.49
CA THR A 99 10.11 -15.35 4.79
C THR A 99 9.28 -16.64 4.83
N SER A 100 8.67 -16.97 5.97
CA SER A 100 7.79 -18.13 6.11
C SER A 100 6.54 -18.00 5.22
N LEU A 101 5.94 -16.80 5.15
CA LEU A 101 4.82 -16.53 4.25
C LEU A 101 5.23 -16.68 2.77
N ALA A 102 6.40 -16.17 2.39
CA ALA A 102 6.90 -16.30 1.02
C ALA A 102 7.20 -17.75 0.65
N LEU A 103 7.76 -18.54 1.57
CA LEU A 103 7.98 -19.97 1.36
C LEU A 103 6.65 -20.72 1.22
N ALA A 104 5.67 -20.46 2.10
CA ALA A 104 4.35 -21.06 1.99
C ALA A 104 3.67 -20.69 0.65
N ALA A 105 3.75 -19.42 0.23
CA ALA A 105 3.22 -18.99 -1.05
C ALA A 105 3.87 -19.72 -2.23
N ARG A 106 5.19 -19.92 -2.16
CA ARG A 106 5.93 -20.65 -3.19
C ARG A 106 5.49 -22.13 -3.28
N GLU A 107 5.37 -22.80 -2.14
CA GLU A 107 4.96 -24.21 -2.09
C GLU A 107 3.50 -24.41 -2.53
N LEU A 108 2.62 -23.42 -2.29
CA LEU A 108 1.22 -23.47 -2.71
C LEU A 108 0.99 -23.10 -4.18
N ARG A 109 1.97 -22.49 -4.86
CA ARG A 109 1.81 -22.03 -6.24
C ARG A 109 1.59 -23.17 -7.23
N GLU A 110 2.37 -24.22 -7.13
CA GLU A 110 2.26 -25.40 -8.01
C GLU A 110 0.93 -26.16 -7.81
N PRO A 111 0.50 -26.51 -6.57
CA PRO A 111 -0.82 -27.08 -6.35
C PRO A 111 -1.96 -26.22 -6.89
N LEU A 112 -1.90 -24.89 -6.68
CA LEU A 112 -2.92 -23.99 -7.20
C LEU A 112 -2.93 -23.98 -8.73
N ALA A 113 -1.77 -23.95 -9.40
CA ALA A 113 -1.68 -24.01 -10.85
C ALA A 113 -2.31 -25.30 -11.39
N ASN A 114 -2.08 -26.44 -10.74
CA ASN A 114 -2.68 -27.72 -11.10
C ASN A 114 -4.21 -27.73 -10.93
N VAL A 115 -4.72 -27.10 -9.87
CA VAL A 115 -6.17 -26.92 -9.67
C VAL A 115 -6.75 -26.04 -10.76
N MET A 116 -6.08 -24.94 -11.12
CA MET A 116 -6.53 -24.02 -12.18
C MET A 116 -6.58 -24.71 -13.53
N LEU A 117 -5.55 -25.45 -13.91
CA LEU A 117 -5.52 -26.24 -15.16
C LEU A 117 -6.63 -27.31 -15.19
N SER A 118 -6.91 -27.94 -14.05
CA SER A 118 -7.99 -28.91 -13.94
C SER A 118 -9.36 -28.24 -14.06
N ALA A 119 -9.54 -27.09 -13.42
CA ALA A 119 -10.76 -26.28 -13.50
C ALA A 119 -11.01 -25.81 -14.94
N GLU A 120 -10.00 -25.32 -15.66
CA GLU A 120 -10.11 -24.87 -17.06
C GLU A 120 -10.64 -26.01 -17.99
N ARG A 121 -10.25 -27.24 -17.72
CA ARG A 121 -10.77 -28.40 -18.46
C ARG A 121 -12.22 -28.76 -18.13
N LEU A 122 -12.66 -28.43 -16.92
CA LEU A 122 -14.03 -28.74 -16.45
C LEU A 122 -15.02 -27.61 -16.77
N PHE A 123 -14.57 -26.35 -16.89
CA PHE A 123 -15.44 -25.20 -17.13
C PHE A 123 -16.42 -25.37 -18.30
N PRO A 124 -16.04 -25.96 -19.47
CA PRO A 124 -16.98 -26.17 -20.54
C PRO A 124 -18.14 -27.11 -20.20
N THR A 125 -18.01 -27.93 -19.15
CA THR A 125 -19.03 -28.87 -18.69
C THR A 125 -19.92 -28.35 -17.57
N VAL A 126 -19.49 -27.24 -16.93
CA VAL A 126 -20.20 -26.59 -15.79
C VAL A 126 -21.19 -25.57 -16.36
N GLN A 127 -22.46 -25.70 -16.00
CA GLN A 127 -23.50 -24.75 -16.44
C GLN A 127 -23.72 -23.64 -15.43
N GLY A 128 -24.06 -22.43 -15.93
CA GLY A 128 -24.42 -21.29 -15.12
C GLY A 128 -23.26 -20.52 -14.51
N GLY A 129 -23.52 -19.71 -13.47
CA GLY A 129 -22.55 -18.84 -12.82
C GLY A 129 -21.54 -19.55 -11.90
N GLU A 130 -21.63 -20.88 -11.76
CA GLU A 130 -20.75 -21.66 -10.87
C GLU A 130 -19.29 -21.65 -11.38
N ALA A 131 -19.10 -21.79 -12.69
CA ALA A 131 -17.77 -21.71 -13.31
C ALA A 131 -17.11 -20.34 -13.07
N ALA A 132 -17.86 -19.26 -13.26
CA ALA A 132 -17.38 -17.90 -13.01
C ALA A 132 -17.03 -17.68 -11.52
N SER A 133 -17.89 -18.16 -10.61
CA SER A 133 -17.65 -18.06 -9.17
C SER A 133 -16.42 -18.85 -8.73
N LEU A 134 -16.24 -20.07 -9.27
CA LEU A 134 -15.05 -20.89 -9.01
C LEU A 134 -13.79 -20.21 -9.55
N ASN A 135 -13.83 -19.73 -10.79
CA ASN A 135 -12.69 -19.06 -11.41
C ASN A 135 -12.30 -17.79 -10.63
N ARG A 136 -13.28 -16.97 -10.22
CA ARG A 136 -13.03 -15.81 -9.33
C ARG A 136 -12.31 -16.24 -8.05
N SER A 137 -12.74 -17.32 -7.41
CA SER A 137 -12.10 -17.82 -6.19
C SER A 137 -10.63 -18.23 -6.43
N LEU A 138 -10.32 -18.81 -7.59
CA LEU A 138 -8.95 -19.13 -7.98
C LEU A 138 -8.11 -17.87 -8.18
N TYR A 139 -8.67 -16.79 -8.77
CA TYR A 139 -8.01 -15.49 -8.88
C TYR A 139 -7.75 -14.85 -7.49
N GLN A 140 -8.70 -14.98 -6.55
CA GLN A 140 -8.49 -14.53 -5.16
C GLN A 140 -7.35 -15.30 -4.47
N MET A 141 -7.23 -16.60 -4.69
CA MET A 141 -6.11 -17.41 -4.20
C MET A 141 -4.78 -16.95 -4.79
N LEU A 142 -4.72 -16.72 -6.12
CA LEU A 142 -3.53 -16.14 -6.77
C LEU A 142 -3.13 -14.82 -6.17
N ARG A 143 -4.09 -13.92 -5.93
CA ARG A 143 -3.85 -12.63 -5.30
C ARG A 143 -3.24 -12.79 -3.92
N ILE A 144 -3.80 -13.67 -3.08
CA ILE A 144 -3.29 -13.91 -1.73
C ILE A 144 -1.84 -14.42 -1.78
N LEU A 145 -1.56 -15.43 -2.62
CA LEU A 145 -0.22 -15.98 -2.77
C LEU A 145 0.77 -14.96 -3.34
N GLY A 146 0.32 -14.15 -4.33
CA GLY A 146 1.10 -13.04 -4.86
C GLY A 146 1.48 -12.03 -3.77
N ASN A 147 0.50 -11.58 -2.98
CA ASN A 147 0.73 -10.64 -1.88
C ASN A 147 1.70 -11.20 -0.81
N MET A 148 1.61 -12.49 -0.48
CA MET A 148 2.52 -13.14 0.46
C MET A 148 3.97 -13.17 -0.07
N ALA A 149 4.16 -13.50 -1.35
CA ALA A 149 5.47 -13.52 -1.99
C ALA A 149 6.07 -12.12 -2.10
N ASP A 150 5.26 -11.14 -2.56
CA ASP A 150 5.70 -9.77 -2.80
C ASP A 150 5.98 -9.00 -1.50
N ALA A 151 5.25 -9.25 -0.43
CA ALA A 151 5.53 -8.64 0.87
C ALA A 151 6.97 -8.90 1.32
N CYS A 152 7.50 -10.11 1.08
CA CYS A 152 8.89 -10.43 1.36
C CYS A 152 9.85 -9.78 0.35
N SER A 153 9.55 -9.90 -0.96
CA SER A 153 10.46 -9.41 -2.01
C SER A 153 10.57 -7.88 -2.02
N PHE A 154 9.49 -7.17 -1.77
CA PHE A 154 9.47 -5.69 -1.72
C PHE A 154 10.22 -5.15 -0.52
N CYS A 155 10.21 -5.85 0.62
CA CYS A 155 11.04 -5.51 1.76
C CYS A 155 12.55 -5.72 1.49
N ALA A 156 12.91 -6.60 0.55
CA ALA A 156 14.29 -6.84 0.16
C ALA A 156 14.85 -5.78 -0.83
N GLY A 157 14.01 -4.90 -1.36
CA GLY A 157 14.40 -3.81 -2.27
C GLY A 157 13.55 -3.72 -3.54
N SER A 158 14.04 -2.98 -4.52
CA SER A 158 13.35 -2.73 -5.79
C SER A 158 14.32 -2.77 -6.97
N ARG A 159 13.79 -3.14 -8.14
CA ARG A 159 14.49 -3.06 -9.42
C ARG A 159 14.03 -1.81 -10.15
N GLN A 160 14.76 -0.72 -10.02
CA GLN A 160 14.40 0.55 -10.61
C GLN A 160 15.02 0.71 -11.99
N GLU A 161 14.23 1.13 -12.94
CA GLU A 161 14.64 1.52 -14.29
C GLU A 161 14.07 2.91 -14.65
N THR A 162 14.65 3.56 -15.64
CA THR A 162 14.13 4.85 -16.11
C THR A 162 12.90 4.62 -16.96
N VAL A 163 11.75 5.05 -16.46
CA VAL A 163 10.44 4.90 -17.11
C VAL A 163 9.70 6.22 -17.21
N ASN A 164 8.79 6.33 -18.18
CA ASN A 164 7.78 7.38 -18.19
C ASN A 164 6.69 7.00 -17.18
N ILE A 165 6.82 7.54 -15.98
CA ILE A 165 5.94 7.17 -14.86
C ILE A 165 4.49 7.59 -15.09
N CYS A 166 4.25 8.72 -15.80
CA CYS A 166 2.89 9.16 -16.11
C CYS A 166 2.17 8.15 -16.99
N ALA A 167 2.83 7.69 -18.07
CA ALA A 167 2.26 6.69 -18.97
C ALA A 167 2.03 5.34 -18.27
N ALA A 168 2.98 4.89 -17.43
CA ALA A 168 2.85 3.63 -16.69
C ALA A 168 1.68 3.65 -15.72
N VAL A 169 1.52 4.73 -14.95
CA VAL A 169 0.41 4.86 -13.99
C VAL A 169 -0.93 5.05 -14.69
N GLU A 170 -0.98 5.81 -15.80
CA GLU A 170 -2.19 5.99 -16.62
C GLU A 170 -2.69 4.66 -17.18
N GLU A 171 -1.79 3.80 -17.66
CA GLU A 171 -2.14 2.47 -18.17
C GLU A 171 -2.81 1.61 -17.07
N VAL A 172 -2.26 1.61 -15.85
CA VAL A 172 -2.86 0.88 -14.71
C VAL A 172 -4.27 1.38 -14.42
N PHE A 173 -4.46 2.70 -14.36
CA PHE A 173 -5.78 3.28 -14.11
C PHE A 173 -6.76 3.05 -15.27
N ALA A 174 -6.30 3.04 -16.52
CA ALA A 174 -7.14 2.76 -17.68
C ALA A 174 -7.71 1.33 -17.64
N LYS A 175 -6.86 0.32 -17.40
CA LYS A 175 -7.27 -1.07 -17.23
C LYS A 175 -8.23 -1.25 -16.05
N ALA A 176 -7.91 -0.64 -14.92
CA ALA A 176 -8.75 -0.71 -13.72
C ALA A 176 -10.11 -0.03 -13.92
N ARG A 177 -10.19 1.07 -14.69
CA ARG A 177 -11.44 1.75 -15.03
C ARG A 177 -12.39 0.83 -15.79
N GLU A 178 -11.87 0.11 -16.77
CA GLU A 178 -12.67 -0.85 -17.54
C GLU A 178 -13.27 -1.93 -16.65
N ALA A 179 -12.43 -2.57 -15.81
CA ALA A 179 -12.87 -3.61 -14.89
C ALA A 179 -13.89 -3.10 -13.85
N LEU A 180 -13.65 -1.93 -13.26
CA LEU A 180 -14.51 -1.34 -12.23
C LEU A 180 -15.86 -0.88 -12.80
N SER A 181 -15.90 -0.36 -14.04
CA SER A 181 -17.14 0.04 -14.70
C SER A 181 -18.12 -1.13 -14.81
N GLN A 182 -17.64 -2.32 -15.10
CA GLN A 182 -18.44 -3.55 -15.16
C GLN A 182 -18.95 -3.99 -13.77
N SER A 183 -18.34 -3.53 -12.69
CA SER A 183 -18.83 -3.75 -11.31
C SER A 183 -19.83 -2.69 -10.86
N GLY A 184 -20.19 -1.74 -11.73
CA GLY A 184 -21.07 -0.62 -11.41
C GLY A 184 -20.41 0.45 -10.54
N ARG A 185 -19.10 0.62 -10.63
CA ARG A 185 -18.33 1.69 -9.98
C ARG A 185 -17.63 2.53 -11.02
N GLU A 186 -17.59 3.84 -10.81
CA GLU A 186 -16.93 4.77 -11.72
C GLU A 186 -15.55 5.12 -11.18
N LEU A 187 -14.53 4.99 -12.02
CA LEU A 187 -13.15 5.43 -11.72
C LEU A 187 -12.81 6.63 -12.58
N HIS A 188 -12.56 7.76 -11.92
CA HIS A 188 -12.06 8.99 -12.55
C HIS A 188 -10.58 9.14 -12.24
N TYR A 189 -9.75 9.31 -13.26
CA TYR A 189 -8.32 9.54 -13.11
C TYR A 189 -7.91 10.84 -13.80
N GLU A 190 -7.16 11.66 -13.08
CA GLU A 190 -6.52 12.87 -13.59
C GLU A 190 -5.00 12.79 -13.31
N GLY A 191 -4.21 13.01 -14.35
CA GLY A 191 -2.76 12.96 -14.26
C GLY A 191 -2.08 14.12 -15.01
N PRO A 192 -0.75 14.30 -14.80
CA PRO A 192 0.02 15.30 -15.54
C PRO A 192 -0.03 15.03 -17.03
N LYS A 193 -0.18 16.10 -17.83
CA LYS A 193 -0.15 16.01 -19.30
C LYS A 193 1.27 15.86 -19.85
N GLU A 194 2.27 16.20 -19.05
CA GLU A 194 3.69 16.10 -19.39
C GLU A 194 4.24 14.70 -19.09
N SER A 195 5.17 14.23 -19.90
CA SER A 195 5.91 12.99 -19.61
C SER A 195 6.96 13.26 -18.54
N ILE A 196 6.92 12.49 -17.45
CA ILE A 196 7.89 12.55 -16.37
C ILE A 196 8.68 11.26 -16.36
N TYR A 197 9.98 11.36 -16.62
CA TYR A 197 10.90 10.21 -16.58
C TYR A 197 11.61 10.18 -15.23
N CYS A 198 11.53 9.04 -14.54
CA CYS A 198 12.23 8.82 -13.29
C CYS A 198 12.62 7.35 -13.10
N LEU A 199 13.52 7.09 -12.17
CA LEU A 199 13.83 5.74 -11.72
C LEU A 199 12.65 5.19 -10.94
N ALA A 200 12.06 4.10 -11.44
CA ALA A 200 10.96 3.43 -10.76
C ALA A 200 10.93 1.92 -11.07
N ASP A 201 10.39 1.17 -10.13
CA ASP A 201 10.01 -0.23 -10.29
C ASP A 201 8.52 -0.27 -10.65
N THR A 202 8.24 -0.44 -11.94
CA THR A 202 6.86 -0.41 -12.46
C THR A 202 5.99 -1.50 -11.89
N GLN A 203 6.55 -2.67 -11.60
CA GLN A 203 5.82 -3.79 -11.00
C GLN A 203 5.38 -3.46 -9.57
N GLN A 204 6.29 -2.92 -8.75
CA GLN A 204 5.92 -2.50 -7.39
C GLN A 204 4.87 -1.40 -7.39
N LEU A 205 4.98 -0.44 -8.31
CA LEU A 205 4.01 0.66 -8.42
C LEU A 205 2.65 0.17 -8.92
N GLU A 206 2.59 -0.69 -9.93
CA GLU A 206 1.36 -1.33 -10.39
C GLU A 206 0.66 -2.04 -9.23
N ARG A 207 1.39 -2.89 -8.51
CA ARG A 207 0.87 -3.62 -7.34
C ARG A 207 0.35 -2.67 -6.25
N ALA A 208 1.09 -1.61 -5.95
CA ALA A 208 0.68 -0.62 -4.96
C ALA A 208 -0.62 0.10 -5.39
N VAL A 209 -0.68 0.59 -6.63
CA VAL A 209 -1.85 1.30 -7.17
C VAL A 209 -3.09 0.38 -7.20
N LEU A 210 -2.94 -0.86 -7.67
CA LEU A 210 -4.04 -1.82 -7.69
C LEU A 210 -4.52 -2.19 -6.27
N ASN A 211 -3.62 -2.26 -5.28
CA ASN A 211 -4.01 -2.44 -3.88
C ASN A 211 -4.71 -1.21 -3.29
N MET A 212 -4.33 0.02 -3.68
CA MET A 212 -5.06 1.23 -3.32
C MET A 212 -6.48 1.22 -3.91
N LEU A 213 -6.62 0.86 -5.19
CA LEU A 213 -7.92 0.73 -5.87
C LEU A 213 -8.78 -0.39 -5.28
N SER A 214 -8.19 -1.54 -4.95
CA SER A 214 -8.89 -2.62 -4.27
C SER A 214 -9.46 -2.18 -2.92
N ASN A 215 -8.66 -1.44 -2.14
CA ASN A 215 -9.12 -0.87 -0.87
C ASN A 215 -10.27 0.12 -1.10
N ALA A 216 -10.11 1.08 -2.00
CA ALA A 216 -11.16 2.05 -2.33
C ALA A 216 -12.45 1.35 -2.80
N SER A 217 -12.34 0.36 -3.68
CA SER A 217 -13.49 -0.38 -4.23
C SER A 217 -14.25 -1.19 -3.18
N LYS A 218 -13.58 -1.74 -2.16
CA LYS A 218 -14.22 -2.49 -1.06
C LYS A 218 -15.17 -1.63 -0.23
N PHE A 219 -14.84 -0.36 -0.08
CA PHE A 219 -15.59 0.58 0.75
C PHE A 219 -16.56 1.45 -0.05
N THR A 220 -16.38 1.54 -1.38
CA THR A 220 -17.30 2.25 -2.27
C THR A 220 -18.52 1.37 -2.60
N THR A 221 -19.71 1.89 -2.38
CA THR A 221 -20.97 1.20 -2.73
C THR A 221 -21.15 1.09 -4.25
N LYS A 222 -22.01 0.17 -4.71
CA LYS A 222 -22.41 0.12 -6.12
C LYS A 222 -23.07 1.44 -6.53
N GLY A 223 -22.71 1.96 -7.71
CA GLY A 223 -23.11 3.29 -8.18
C GLY A 223 -22.26 4.44 -7.63
N GLY A 224 -21.30 4.15 -6.74
CA GLY A 224 -20.36 5.15 -6.22
C GLY A 224 -19.15 5.36 -7.13
N SER A 225 -18.43 6.46 -6.88
CA SER A 225 -17.24 6.84 -7.64
C SER A 225 -15.96 6.73 -6.81
N ILE A 226 -14.88 6.44 -7.49
CA ILE A 226 -13.50 6.47 -6.97
C ILE A 226 -12.75 7.53 -7.75
N GLN A 227 -12.10 8.45 -7.05
CA GLN A 227 -11.27 9.49 -7.65
C GLN A 227 -9.79 9.12 -7.50
N ALA A 228 -9.07 9.13 -8.60
CA ALA A 228 -7.64 8.92 -8.62
C ALA A 228 -6.96 10.14 -9.25
N GLU A 229 -5.86 10.55 -8.68
CA GLU A 229 -5.12 11.73 -9.10
C GLU A 229 -3.63 11.45 -9.04
N MET A 230 -2.89 11.92 -10.04
CA MET A 230 -1.44 12.00 -10.00
C MET A 230 -1.00 13.43 -10.14
N THR A 231 -0.23 13.94 -9.19
CA THR A 231 0.29 15.32 -9.19
C THR A 231 1.78 15.35 -8.96
N ARG A 232 2.42 16.40 -9.50
CA ARG A 232 3.83 16.70 -9.25
C ARG A 232 3.94 17.87 -8.30
N ARG A 233 4.74 17.71 -7.24
CA ARG A 233 5.15 18.81 -6.36
C ARG A 233 6.66 18.79 -6.23
N GLY A 234 7.31 19.82 -6.73
CA GLY A 234 8.77 19.89 -6.68
C GLY A 234 9.44 18.66 -7.30
N ARG A 235 10.13 17.90 -6.46
CA ARG A 235 10.81 16.64 -6.82
C ARG A 235 10.04 15.38 -6.44
N MET A 236 8.82 15.54 -5.95
CA MET A 236 7.95 14.44 -5.55
C MET A 236 6.78 14.28 -6.54
N LEU A 237 6.41 13.04 -6.79
CA LEU A 237 5.14 12.66 -7.42
C LEU A 237 4.21 12.11 -6.35
N ARG A 238 2.94 12.43 -6.44
CA ARG A 238 1.88 11.97 -5.55
C ARG A 238 0.82 11.25 -6.36
N ILE A 239 0.53 10.01 -6.00
CA ILE A 239 -0.56 9.20 -6.55
C ILE A 239 -1.58 9.04 -5.44
N SER A 240 -2.76 9.60 -5.62
CA SER A 240 -3.84 9.57 -4.62
C SER A 240 -5.04 8.78 -5.15
N VAL A 241 -5.64 7.98 -4.30
CA VAL A 241 -6.91 7.30 -4.55
C VAL A 241 -7.86 7.64 -3.43
N THR A 242 -9.01 8.21 -3.77
CA THR A 242 -10.06 8.65 -2.83
C THR A 242 -11.33 7.85 -3.08
N ASP A 243 -11.83 7.17 -2.06
CA ASP A 243 -13.13 6.52 -2.08
C ASP A 243 -14.24 7.43 -1.52
N HIS A 244 -15.48 7.15 -1.93
CA HIS A 244 -16.68 7.77 -1.42
C HIS A 244 -17.51 6.70 -0.69
N GLY A 245 -16.92 6.10 0.33
CA GLY A 245 -17.50 5.01 1.10
C GLY A 245 -18.04 5.45 2.46
N SER A 246 -17.87 4.58 3.45
CA SER A 246 -18.23 4.87 4.85
C SER A 246 -17.16 5.68 5.61
N GLY A 247 -15.98 5.86 5.01
CA GLY A 247 -14.82 6.39 5.69
C GLY A 247 -14.23 5.41 6.71
N ILE A 248 -13.07 5.75 7.24
CA ILE A 248 -12.41 5.00 8.31
C ILE A 248 -12.49 5.83 9.59
N ALA A 249 -12.86 5.22 10.71
CA ALA A 249 -12.86 5.90 12.00
C ALA A 249 -11.43 6.40 12.33
N GLN A 250 -11.32 7.60 12.88
CA GLN A 250 -10.02 8.24 13.12
C GLN A 250 -9.12 7.40 14.03
N GLU A 251 -9.72 6.70 14.99
CA GLU A 251 -9.05 5.82 15.94
C GLU A 251 -8.43 4.59 15.27
N LEU A 252 -8.94 4.20 14.10
CA LEU A 252 -8.45 3.04 13.34
C LEU A 252 -7.33 3.39 12.36
N LEU A 253 -7.15 4.66 11.99
CA LEU A 253 -6.13 5.08 11.03
C LEU A 253 -4.72 4.60 11.39
N PRO A 254 -4.25 4.73 12.64
CA PRO A 254 -2.92 4.25 13.03
C PRO A 254 -2.74 2.74 12.86
N THR A 255 -3.84 2.00 12.96
CA THR A 255 -3.79 0.52 12.91
C THR A 255 -3.72 -0.02 11.49
N LEU A 256 -3.98 0.79 10.48
CA LEU A 256 -3.98 0.35 9.08
C LEU A 256 -2.61 -0.11 8.61
N PHE A 257 -1.54 0.52 9.10
CA PHE A 257 -0.17 0.15 8.74
C PHE A 257 0.38 -1.05 9.51
N THR A 258 -0.23 -1.43 10.65
CA THR A 258 0.25 -2.52 11.53
C THR A 258 -0.69 -3.72 11.55
N ARG A 259 -1.72 -3.73 10.72
CA ARG A 259 -2.82 -4.68 10.82
C ARG A 259 -2.44 -6.15 10.59
N TYR A 260 -1.46 -6.41 9.73
CA TYR A 260 -0.99 -7.77 9.47
C TYR A 260 -0.33 -8.42 10.71
N LEU A 261 0.09 -7.61 11.70
CA LEU A 261 0.64 -8.06 12.99
C LEU A 261 -0.45 -8.37 14.03
N ARG A 262 -1.71 -8.05 13.75
CA ARG A 262 -2.82 -8.30 14.68
C ARG A 262 -3.50 -9.61 14.33
N GLN A 263 -3.90 -10.35 15.37
CA GLN A 263 -4.77 -11.52 15.19
C GLN A 263 -6.01 -11.09 14.40
N PRO A 264 -6.36 -11.79 13.31
CA PRO A 264 -7.57 -11.49 12.56
C PRO A 264 -8.76 -11.70 13.51
N THR A 265 -9.44 -10.63 13.86
CA THR A 265 -10.81 -10.75 14.35
C THR A 265 -11.63 -11.27 13.19
N LEU A 266 -12.21 -12.44 13.35
CA LEU A 266 -13.02 -13.19 12.36
C LEU A 266 -14.26 -12.42 11.85
N GLU A 267 -14.47 -11.18 12.30
CA GLU A 267 -15.72 -10.45 12.17
C GLU A 267 -15.89 -9.66 10.86
N ASP A 268 -14.85 -9.42 10.07
CA ASP A 268 -15.02 -8.68 8.83
C ASP A 268 -14.14 -9.21 7.69
N SER A 269 -14.71 -10.07 6.84
CA SER A 269 -14.06 -10.66 5.65
C SER A 269 -13.57 -9.63 4.62
N ARG A 270 -14.06 -8.38 4.68
CA ARG A 270 -13.65 -7.30 3.75
C ARG A 270 -12.19 -6.90 3.91
N PHE A 271 -11.61 -7.14 5.05
CA PHE A 271 -10.29 -6.61 5.38
C PHE A 271 -9.11 -7.50 4.92
N GLY A 272 -9.31 -8.76 4.63
CA GLY A 272 -8.24 -9.67 4.19
C GLY A 272 -7.07 -9.77 5.19
N ILE A 273 -5.93 -10.29 4.75
CA ILE A 273 -4.73 -10.55 5.58
C ILE A 273 -3.97 -9.25 5.94
N GLY A 274 -4.29 -8.12 5.32
CA GLY A 274 -3.63 -6.83 5.58
C GLY A 274 -2.32 -6.61 4.81
N LEU A 275 -1.90 -7.53 3.95
CA LEU A 275 -0.65 -7.43 3.19
C LEU A 275 -0.68 -6.32 2.11
N GLY A 276 -1.84 -5.91 1.62
CA GLY A 276 -1.95 -4.83 0.63
C GLY A 276 -1.32 -3.52 1.11
N MET A 277 -1.49 -3.16 2.38
CA MET A 277 -0.87 -1.97 2.95
C MET A 277 0.65 -2.12 3.10
N VAL A 278 1.14 -3.33 3.34
CA VAL A 278 2.58 -3.63 3.34
C VAL A 278 3.18 -3.34 1.95
N LEU A 279 2.51 -3.77 0.87
CA LEU A 279 2.96 -3.53 -0.50
C LEU A 279 2.97 -2.03 -0.84
N ILE A 280 1.91 -1.30 -0.47
CA ILE A 280 1.82 0.16 -0.72
C ILE A 280 2.97 0.89 -0.02
N ARG A 281 3.23 0.63 1.27
CA ARG A 281 4.30 1.30 2.01
C ARG A 281 5.70 0.89 1.54
N SER A 282 5.93 -0.39 1.22
CA SER A 282 7.22 -0.85 0.69
C SER A 282 7.52 -0.19 -0.65
N ALA A 283 6.52 -0.06 -1.54
CA ALA A 283 6.66 0.69 -2.78
C ALA A 283 7.04 2.15 -2.51
N ALA A 284 6.38 2.84 -1.56
CA ALA A 284 6.73 4.21 -1.19
C ALA A 284 8.17 4.34 -0.72
N VAL A 285 8.57 3.50 0.25
CA VAL A 285 9.94 3.51 0.83
C VAL A 285 11.00 3.25 -0.25
N ASN A 286 10.80 2.23 -1.08
CA ASN A 286 11.72 1.88 -2.15
C ASN A 286 11.89 3.01 -3.19
N HIS A 287 10.84 3.81 -3.39
CA HIS A 287 10.88 4.98 -4.28
C HIS A 287 11.21 6.30 -3.55
N GLY A 288 11.61 6.24 -2.29
CA GLY A 288 12.05 7.41 -1.50
C GLY A 288 10.92 8.35 -1.12
N GLY A 289 9.71 7.84 -0.99
CA GLY A 289 8.51 8.58 -0.63
C GLY A 289 7.91 8.13 0.71
N ALA A 290 6.63 8.42 0.86
CA ALA A 290 5.82 8.18 2.05
C ALA A 290 4.40 7.72 1.67
N VAL A 291 3.61 7.29 2.65
CA VAL A 291 2.18 7.00 2.47
C VAL A 291 1.37 7.82 3.44
N LEU A 292 0.41 8.57 2.93
CA LEU A 292 -0.55 9.34 3.73
C LEU A 292 -1.94 8.73 3.59
N ILE A 293 -2.64 8.57 4.71
CA ILE A 293 -4.06 8.22 4.75
C ILE A 293 -4.78 9.32 5.50
N ASP A 294 -5.69 9.99 4.83
CA ASP A 294 -6.47 11.07 5.39
C ASP A 294 -7.95 10.98 5.01
N ARG A 295 -8.73 11.88 5.58
CA ARG A 295 -10.18 12.00 5.38
C ARG A 295 -10.49 13.38 4.80
N PRO A 296 -10.48 13.53 3.46
CA PRO A 296 -10.71 14.83 2.83
C PRO A 296 -12.14 15.36 2.98
N GLY A 297 -13.02 14.58 3.59
CA GLY A 297 -14.41 14.94 3.86
C GLY A 297 -15.15 13.81 4.56
N GLU A 298 -16.41 14.06 4.91
CA GLU A 298 -17.26 13.07 5.55
C GLU A 298 -17.49 11.88 4.61
N GLY A 299 -17.38 10.66 5.13
CA GLY A 299 -17.54 9.43 4.37
C GLY A 299 -16.51 9.19 3.25
N ARG A 300 -15.34 9.86 3.33
CA ARG A 300 -14.27 9.72 2.33
C ARG A 300 -12.97 9.26 2.98
N THR A 301 -12.26 8.36 2.29
CA THR A 301 -10.90 8.00 2.65
C THR A 301 -10.00 8.24 1.45
N ARG A 302 -8.85 8.87 1.66
CA ARG A 302 -7.84 9.06 0.65
C ARG A 302 -6.55 8.38 1.09
N ILE A 303 -6.00 7.55 0.20
CA ILE A 303 -4.66 6.99 0.32
C ILE A 303 -3.80 7.69 -0.70
N THR A 304 -2.70 8.28 -0.26
CA THR A 304 -1.70 8.94 -1.12
C THR A 304 -0.38 8.23 -0.97
N LEU A 305 0.15 7.73 -2.07
CA LEU A 305 1.50 7.21 -2.23
C LEU A 305 2.37 8.30 -2.85
N THR A 306 3.54 8.58 -2.27
CA THR A 306 4.49 9.51 -2.87
C THR A 306 5.75 8.79 -3.31
N LEU A 307 6.44 9.35 -4.32
CA LEU A 307 7.70 8.85 -4.83
C LEU A 307 8.60 10.01 -5.26
N ALA A 308 9.91 9.86 -5.05
CA ALA A 308 10.89 10.87 -5.44
C ALA A 308 11.21 10.76 -6.94
N ILE A 309 11.20 11.91 -7.63
CA ILE A 309 11.68 12.00 -9.01
C ILE A 309 13.20 11.91 -8.99
N ARG A 310 13.73 10.72 -9.20
CA ARG A 310 15.16 10.45 -9.32
C ARG A 310 15.48 10.18 -10.79
N GLN A 311 16.53 10.79 -11.30
CA GLN A 311 17.02 10.55 -12.66
C GLN A 311 18.35 9.82 -12.58
N ASN A 312 18.53 8.84 -13.45
CA ASN A 312 19.86 8.24 -13.62
C ASN A 312 20.68 9.13 -14.54
N THR A 313 21.90 9.46 -14.12
CA THR A 313 22.85 10.21 -14.93
C THR A 313 23.70 9.31 -15.84
N GLU A 314 23.62 7.99 -15.68
CA GLU A 314 24.36 7.03 -16.51
C GLU A 314 23.50 6.52 -17.67
N PRO A 315 24.07 6.37 -18.88
CA PRO A 315 23.36 5.78 -20.00
C PRO A 315 23.10 4.29 -19.74
N ILE A 316 21.84 3.92 -19.61
CA ILE A 316 21.45 2.52 -19.38
C ILE A 316 21.36 1.81 -20.74
N LEU A 317 22.16 0.76 -20.91
CA LEU A 317 21.95 -0.26 -21.95
C LEU A 317 20.63 -0.99 -21.66
N ARG A 318 19.63 -0.79 -22.52
CA ARG A 318 18.34 -1.48 -22.42
C ARG A 318 18.51 -2.94 -22.78
N SER A 319 18.49 -3.83 -21.80
CA SER A 319 18.19 -5.24 -22.01
C SER A 319 16.67 -5.43 -21.94
N PRO A 320 16.05 -6.20 -22.84
CA PRO A 320 14.65 -6.58 -22.69
C PRO A 320 14.49 -7.33 -21.36
N MET A 321 13.68 -6.82 -20.47
CA MET A 321 13.40 -7.51 -19.21
C MET A 321 12.35 -8.60 -19.47
N LEU A 322 12.70 -9.83 -19.11
CA LEU A 322 11.72 -10.90 -18.91
C LEU A 322 10.92 -10.54 -17.65
N HIS A 323 9.71 -10.05 -17.84
CA HIS A 323 8.75 -9.94 -16.74
C HIS A 323 8.44 -11.36 -16.24
N THR A 324 8.88 -11.66 -15.03
CA THR A 324 8.43 -12.89 -14.36
C THR A 324 7.02 -12.59 -13.85
N ASP A 325 6.03 -12.94 -14.68
CA ASP A 325 4.63 -12.74 -14.35
C ASP A 325 4.22 -13.65 -13.19
N TYR A 326 3.82 -13.04 -12.08
CA TYR A 326 3.33 -13.77 -10.91
C TYR A 326 1.95 -14.40 -11.14
N SER A 327 1.21 -13.92 -12.13
CA SER A 327 -0.14 -14.34 -12.46
C SER A 327 -0.19 -15.40 -13.58
N GLY A 328 0.97 -15.73 -14.20
CA GLY A 328 1.05 -16.71 -15.29
C GLY A 328 0.28 -16.26 -16.53
N GLU A 329 0.62 -15.08 -17.06
CA GLU A 329 -0.01 -14.42 -18.23
C GLU A 329 -1.48 -13.99 -18.04
N ARG A 330 -1.98 -13.98 -16.79
CA ARG A 330 -3.33 -13.48 -16.49
C ARG A 330 -3.32 -11.97 -16.28
N ASP A 331 -4.46 -11.34 -16.54
CA ASP A 331 -4.62 -9.92 -16.31
C ASP A 331 -4.46 -9.57 -14.82
N HIS A 332 -3.44 -8.80 -14.50
CA HIS A 332 -3.10 -8.38 -13.13
C HIS A 332 -4.24 -7.58 -12.49
N THR A 333 -4.96 -6.79 -13.27
CA THR A 333 -6.11 -6.02 -12.79
C THR A 333 -7.22 -6.93 -12.28
N LEU A 334 -7.53 -8.00 -13.04
CA LEU A 334 -8.52 -8.99 -12.62
C LEU A 334 -8.06 -9.75 -11.37
N VAL A 335 -6.78 -10.09 -11.28
CA VAL A 335 -6.23 -10.75 -10.08
C VAL A 335 -6.36 -9.83 -8.86
N GLU A 336 -5.87 -8.60 -8.95
CA GLU A 336 -5.82 -7.68 -7.81
C GLU A 336 -7.19 -7.16 -7.36
N LEU A 337 -8.11 -6.99 -8.29
CA LEU A 337 -9.48 -6.55 -7.99
C LEU A 337 -10.47 -7.70 -7.76
N SER A 338 -10.00 -8.96 -7.72
CA SER A 338 -10.87 -10.15 -7.60
C SER A 338 -11.79 -10.15 -6.36
N ASP A 339 -11.42 -9.47 -5.29
CA ASP A 339 -12.28 -9.31 -4.11
C ASP A 339 -13.48 -8.37 -4.37
N CYS A 340 -13.38 -7.48 -5.34
CA CYS A 340 -14.32 -6.36 -5.55
C CYS A 340 -15.15 -6.53 -6.81
N LEU A 341 -14.65 -7.30 -7.79
CA LEU A 341 -15.30 -7.50 -9.08
C LEU A 341 -16.34 -8.62 -9.00
N PRO A 342 -17.43 -8.53 -9.79
CA PRO A 342 -18.46 -9.54 -9.82
C PRO A 342 -17.98 -10.82 -10.51
N PRO A 343 -18.55 -12.00 -10.17
CA PRO A 343 -18.12 -13.29 -10.74
C PRO A 343 -18.23 -13.36 -12.26
N GLU A 344 -19.16 -12.64 -12.88
CA GLU A 344 -19.41 -12.65 -14.31
C GLU A 344 -18.18 -12.27 -15.15
N LEU A 345 -17.29 -11.42 -14.57
CA LEU A 345 -16.01 -11.02 -15.19
C LEU A 345 -14.99 -12.15 -15.26
N TYR A 346 -15.21 -13.21 -14.54
CA TYR A 346 -14.33 -14.39 -14.49
C TYR A 346 -14.90 -15.57 -15.27
N ASN A 347 -15.84 -15.29 -16.18
CA ASN A 347 -16.41 -16.34 -17.01
C ASN A 347 -15.33 -16.90 -17.95
N PRO A 348 -14.97 -18.19 -17.85
CA PRO A 348 -13.93 -18.78 -18.66
C PRO A 348 -14.33 -19.02 -20.13
N GLN A 349 -15.58 -18.69 -20.51
CA GLN A 349 -16.10 -18.88 -21.86
C GLN A 349 -16.14 -17.57 -22.70
N VAL A 350 -15.63 -16.46 -22.17
CA VAL A 350 -15.58 -15.15 -22.86
C VAL A 350 -14.18 -14.87 -23.37
#